data_0aafa91544cea00c1d4f60a5c77b15c1
#
_entry.id   0aafa91544cea00c1d4f60a5c77b15c1
#
_cell.length_a   1.000
_cell.length_b   1.000
_cell.length_c   1.000
_cell.angle_alpha   90.00
_cell.angle_beta   90.00
_cell.angle_gamma   90.00
#
_symmetry.space_group_name_H-M   'P 1'
#
loop_
_entity.id
_entity.type
_entity.pdbx_description
1 polymer ?
#
loop_
_entity_poly.entity_id
_entity_poly.type
_entity_poly.pdbx_seq_one_letter_code
_entity_poly.pdbx_strand_id
1 'polypeptide(L)'
;MILGLDTELSEKDVNPIGDKQIFFDGNCLNIVSKQSVLLTLPNLWLRDNCLCDECRNVETEEKSFILSTVSCDLTPSMVDLTEDMLSIGWPDGHQSDYVLADILELSKERHAPTMSWGKGFQPEYVNWSSFLADDATALIALTAFLQTGVMIIDGAPSQSNSLELLASRLGPIREVLFDRIHNVCLETRVYNVAHTALALPPHNDFASYSFPPSAQALHMLENGAEKGSSIILDAWAVAEKIRRQRPDFFTTLCDFAVPFRQFDEDNETYAVEPIIKCDSGGNIISVRFSNQLMQAIDPMRTGVNDFYQAYHCLCCHMTDSDNHVKFRLEGGHILLVAAHRVLHAREAFVPSGKRHLQDAYFELDNIANKVITLNKYKAALYDG
;
A
#
# COMPACT_ATOMS: atom_id res chain seq x y z
N MET A 1 18.11 4.81 31.94
CA MET A 1 19.51 5.27 32.17
C MET A 1 19.73 6.36 31.12
N ILE A 2 19.54 7.62 31.55
CA ILE A 2 19.63 8.80 30.69
C ILE A 2 21.11 9.04 30.44
N LEU A 3 21.58 8.85 29.21
CA LEU A 3 22.91 9.27 28.80
C LEU A 3 22.90 10.78 28.63
N GLY A 4 23.64 11.47 29.46
CA GLY A 4 23.87 12.89 29.36
C GLY A 4 24.64 13.21 28.07
N LEU A 5 24.09 14.11 27.27
CA LEU A 5 24.75 14.79 26.18
C LEU A 5 25.40 16.06 26.76
N ASP A 6 26.60 15.91 27.34
CA ASP A 6 27.50 17.04 27.48
C ASP A 6 28.33 17.17 26.19
N THR A 7 27.79 17.85 25.21
CA THR A 7 28.56 18.40 24.09
C THR A 7 28.52 19.92 24.22
N GLU A 8 29.67 20.52 24.50
CA GLU A 8 29.87 21.96 24.43
C GLU A 8 29.48 22.46 23.03
N LEU A 9 28.31 23.11 22.95
CA LEU A 9 27.80 23.77 21.74
C LEU A 9 28.68 24.98 21.47
N SER A 10 29.32 25.05 20.29
CA SER A 10 30.03 26.21 19.86
C SER A 10 29.04 27.34 19.60
N GLU A 11 29.05 28.34 20.45
CA GLU A 11 28.33 29.59 20.26
C GLU A 11 28.84 30.31 18.99
N LYS A 12 28.17 30.12 17.86
CA LYS A 12 28.24 31.00 16.71
C LYS A 12 26.83 31.27 16.21
N ASP A 13 26.48 32.57 16.35
CA ASP A 13 25.34 33.25 15.75
C ASP A 13 23.94 32.75 16.11
N VAL A 14 23.49 33.16 17.31
CA VAL A 14 22.11 33.06 17.75
C VAL A 14 21.40 34.37 17.46
N ASN A 15 20.50 34.39 16.47
CA ASN A 15 19.49 35.43 16.36
C ASN A 15 18.17 34.88 16.96
N PRO A 16 17.79 35.28 18.18
CA PRO A 16 16.53 34.81 18.76
C PRO A 16 15.35 35.58 18.16
N ILE A 17 14.40 34.87 17.59
CA ILE A 17 13.13 35.45 17.17
C ILE A 17 12.02 34.75 17.95
N GLY A 18 11.40 35.49 18.87
CA GLY A 18 10.50 34.94 19.84
C GLY A 18 11.24 34.04 20.82
N ASP A 19 10.78 32.77 20.97
CA ASP A 19 11.41 31.75 21.80
C ASP A 19 12.16 30.69 20.98
N LYS A 20 12.33 30.91 19.65
CA LYS A 20 13.07 30.02 18.73
C LYS A 20 14.53 30.44 18.60
N GLN A 21 15.42 29.48 18.62
CA GLN A 21 16.85 29.63 18.40
C GLN A 21 17.36 28.68 17.35
N ILE A 22 18.37 29.04 16.60
CA ILE A 22 19.03 28.19 15.62
C ILE A 22 20.44 27.89 16.12
N PHE A 23 20.87 26.63 15.95
CA PHE A 23 22.27 26.28 16.08
C PHE A 23 22.67 25.22 15.05
N PHE A 24 23.96 25.19 14.73
CA PHE A 24 24.54 24.20 13.83
C PHE A 24 25.34 23.17 14.62
N ASP A 25 25.20 21.91 14.22
CA ASP A 25 26.03 20.79 14.70
C ASP A 25 26.93 20.22 13.60
N GLY A 26 27.39 21.05 12.69
CA GLY A 26 28.24 20.70 11.54
C GLY A 26 27.44 20.39 10.28
N ASN A 27 26.63 19.34 10.27
CA ASN A 27 25.89 18.90 9.08
C ASN A 27 24.39 19.18 9.11
N CYS A 28 23.89 19.67 10.23
CA CYS A 28 22.46 19.93 10.45
C CYS A 28 22.22 21.33 11.03
N LEU A 29 21.14 21.94 10.58
CA LEU A 29 20.52 23.09 11.19
C LEU A 29 19.49 22.61 12.20
N ASN A 30 19.60 23.03 13.45
CA ASN A 30 18.65 22.73 14.50
C ASN A 30 17.86 23.96 14.90
N ILE A 31 16.54 23.85 14.90
CA ILE A 31 15.62 24.86 15.41
C ILE A 31 15.10 24.40 16.76
N VAL A 32 15.31 25.17 17.81
CA VAL A 32 14.93 24.84 19.17
C VAL A 32 14.00 25.91 19.76
N SER A 33 13.12 25.50 20.67
CA SER A 33 12.31 26.38 21.49
C SER A 33 12.27 25.86 22.92
N LYS A 34 12.48 26.73 23.92
CA LYS A 34 12.35 26.40 25.35
C LYS A 34 13.00 25.09 25.79
N GLN A 35 14.23 24.84 25.33
CA GLN A 35 15.05 23.64 25.63
C GLN A 35 14.58 22.35 24.92
N SER A 36 13.68 22.42 23.96
CA SER A 36 13.35 21.28 23.10
C SER A 36 13.76 21.54 21.65
N VAL A 37 14.34 20.52 21.01
CA VAL A 37 14.58 20.54 19.56
C VAL A 37 13.23 20.42 18.86
N LEU A 38 12.90 21.41 18.04
CA LEU A 38 11.69 21.41 17.22
C LEU A 38 11.93 20.71 15.87
N LEU A 39 13.06 21.04 15.22
CA LEU A 39 13.43 20.50 13.91
C LEU A 39 14.94 20.30 13.86
N THR A 40 15.35 19.20 13.26
CA THR A 40 16.73 18.93 12.84
C THR A 40 16.73 18.77 11.33
N LEU A 41 17.38 19.69 10.62
CA LEU A 41 17.33 19.79 9.16
C LEU A 41 18.75 19.60 8.60
N PRO A 42 19.04 18.44 7.96
CA PRO A 42 20.33 18.21 7.32
C PRO A 42 20.59 19.24 6.22
N ASN A 43 21.81 19.79 6.15
CA ASN A 43 22.18 20.82 5.17
C ASN A 43 21.94 20.35 3.73
N LEU A 44 22.30 19.10 3.41
CA LEU A 44 22.03 18.52 2.09
C LEU A 44 20.55 18.40 1.80
N TRP A 45 19.73 18.04 2.81
CA TRP A 45 18.28 17.98 2.66
C TRP A 45 17.70 19.36 2.35
N LEU A 46 18.15 20.40 3.07
CA LEU A 46 17.74 21.77 2.80
C LEU A 46 18.10 22.18 1.37
N ARG A 47 19.35 21.96 0.94
CA ARG A 47 19.78 22.35 -0.42
C ARG A 47 19.02 21.58 -1.52
N ASP A 48 18.77 20.28 -1.30
CA ASP A 48 18.05 19.42 -2.24
C ASP A 48 16.56 19.74 -2.37
N ASN A 49 15.98 20.33 -1.32
CA ASN A 49 14.54 20.68 -1.28
C ASN A 49 14.28 22.18 -1.45
N CYS A 50 15.21 22.92 -2.04
CA CYS A 50 14.97 24.30 -2.44
C CYS A 50 13.81 24.40 -3.41
N LEU A 51 12.91 25.37 -3.17
CA LEU A 51 11.66 25.56 -3.92
C LEU A 51 11.74 26.67 -4.98
N CYS A 52 12.90 27.31 -5.16
CA CYS A 52 13.03 28.38 -6.14
C CYS A 52 12.98 27.87 -7.59
N ASP A 53 12.72 28.78 -8.53
CA ASP A 53 12.55 28.49 -9.96
C ASP A 53 13.82 27.94 -10.64
N GLU A 54 14.99 28.15 -10.06
CA GLU A 54 16.25 27.57 -10.54
C GLU A 54 16.38 26.09 -10.14
N CYS A 55 15.83 25.73 -8.98
CA CYS A 55 15.92 24.37 -8.43
C CYS A 55 14.73 23.48 -8.79
N ARG A 56 13.61 24.09 -9.22
CA ARG A 56 12.41 23.39 -9.67
C ARG A 56 11.87 24.01 -10.95
N ASN A 57 11.35 23.17 -11.81
CA ASN A 57 10.60 23.62 -12.96
C ASN A 57 9.24 24.18 -12.50
N VAL A 58 8.92 25.42 -12.92
CA VAL A 58 7.72 26.13 -12.49
C VAL A 58 6.42 25.45 -12.95
N GLU A 59 6.44 24.81 -14.13
CA GLU A 59 5.23 24.18 -14.71
C GLU A 59 4.99 22.77 -14.18
N THR A 60 6.07 21.98 -14.00
CA THR A 60 5.96 20.56 -13.61
C THR A 60 6.21 20.31 -12.13
N GLU A 61 6.71 21.30 -11.41
CA GLU A 61 7.17 21.21 -10.01
C GLU A 61 8.29 20.16 -9.79
N GLU A 62 8.84 19.62 -10.87
CA GLU A 62 9.94 18.66 -10.80
C GLU A 62 11.27 19.33 -10.46
N LYS A 63 12.13 18.62 -9.73
CA LYS A 63 13.48 19.11 -9.39
C LYS A 63 14.34 19.24 -10.65
N SER A 64 14.90 20.41 -10.87
CA SER A 64 15.98 20.70 -11.85
C SER A 64 17.35 20.57 -11.20
N PHE A 65 17.44 20.80 -9.89
CA PHE A 65 18.68 20.70 -9.13
C PHE A 65 19.10 19.23 -8.94
N ILE A 66 20.40 18.98 -9.08
CA ILE A 66 21.00 17.64 -8.88
C ILE A 66 21.98 17.74 -7.70
N LEU A 67 21.69 16.99 -6.61
CA LEU A 67 22.43 17.05 -5.35
C LEU A 67 23.95 16.74 -5.49
N SER A 68 24.36 15.96 -6.48
CA SER A 68 25.77 15.66 -6.74
C SER A 68 26.60 16.87 -7.24
N THR A 69 25.98 18.00 -7.52
CA THR A 69 26.67 19.24 -7.94
C THR A 69 27.26 20.01 -6.78
N VAL A 70 26.91 19.67 -5.54
CA VAL A 70 27.46 20.29 -4.32
C VAL A 70 28.26 19.26 -3.50
N SER A 71 29.12 19.77 -2.60
CA SER A 71 29.88 18.90 -1.69
C SER A 71 28.98 18.21 -0.67
N CYS A 72 29.31 16.96 -0.28
CA CYS A 72 28.66 16.28 0.83
C CYS A 72 28.86 16.98 2.20
N ASP A 73 29.91 17.78 2.33
CA ASP A 73 30.21 18.59 3.51
C ASP A 73 29.64 20.02 3.40
N LEU A 74 28.57 20.17 2.60
CA LEU A 74 27.94 21.47 2.37
C LEU A 74 27.47 22.08 3.69
N THR A 75 27.95 23.32 3.96
CA THR A 75 27.50 24.13 5.10
C THR A 75 26.96 25.45 4.59
N PRO A 76 25.88 25.98 5.16
CA PRO A 76 25.42 27.32 4.83
C PRO A 76 26.50 28.40 5.06
N SER A 77 26.57 29.38 4.17
CA SER A 77 27.37 30.57 4.36
C SER A 77 26.64 31.65 5.16
N MET A 78 25.31 31.65 5.11
CA MET A 78 24.44 32.58 5.84
C MET A 78 23.15 31.83 6.21
N VAL A 79 22.60 32.13 7.37
CA VAL A 79 21.26 31.68 7.79
C VAL A 79 20.56 32.84 8.48
N ASP A 80 19.36 33.12 8.04
CA ASP A 80 18.46 34.06 8.66
C ASP A 80 17.12 33.40 8.96
N LEU A 81 16.61 33.59 10.19
CA LEU A 81 15.34 33.07 10.63
C LEU A 81 14.44 34.24 11.03
N THR A 82 13.30 34.30 10.39
CA THR A 82 12.19 35.16 10.83
C THR A 82 11.13 34.33 11.55
N GLU A 83 10.01 34.90 11.97
CA GLU A 83 8.95 34.18 12.64
C GLU A 83 8.43 32.99 11.80
N ASP A 84 8.33 33.18 10.47
CA ASP A 84 7.71 32.26 9.54
C ASP A 84 8.65 31.75 8.42
N MET A 85 9.83 32.36 8.26
CA MET A 85 10.73 32.08 7.14
C MET A 85 12.13 31.71 7.61
N LEU A 86 12.70 30.71 6.97
CA LEU A 86 14.10 30.32 7.05
C LEU A 86 14.78 30.62 5.71
N SER A 87 15.71 31.55 5.69
CA SER A 87 16.51 31.91 4.51
C SER A 87 17.94 31.41 4.68
N ILE A 88 18.46 30.75 3.65
CA ILE A 88 19.79 30.11 3.67
C ILE A 88 20.59 30.57 2.44
N GLY A 89 21.75 31.18 2.67
CA GLY A 89 22.77 31.40 1.64
C GLY A 89 23.75 30.22 1.60
N TRP A 90 24.06 29.77 0.39
CA TRP A 90 24.98 28.65 0.16
C TRP A 90 26.33 29.12 -0.39
N PRO A 91 27.44 28.35 -0.22
CA PRO A 91 28.78 28.77 -0.72
C PRO A 91 28.87 28.94 -2.23
N ASP A 92 27.97 28.33 -3.00
CA ASP A 92 27.88 28.48 -4.45
C ASP A 92 27.18 29.77 -4.89
N GLY A 93 26.75 30.59 -3.92
CA GLY A 93 26.03 31.85 -4.15
C GLY A 93 24.52 31.67 -4.27
N HIS A 94 24.02 30.46 -4.20
CA HIS A 94 22.59 30.18 -4.22
C HIS A 94 21.90 30.56 -2.91
N GLN A 95 20.64 31.00 -2.98
CA GLN A 95 19.79 31.30 -1.84
C GLN A 95 18.56 30.39 -1.85
N SER A 96 18.23 29.82 -0.69
CA SER A 96 17.03 28.99 -0.48
C SER A 96 16.17 29.60 0.62
N ASP A 97 14.90 29.83 0.33
CA ASP A 97 13.92 30.34 1.27
C ASP A 97 12.83 29.29 1.55
N TYR A 98 12.51 29.10 2.83
CA TYR A 98 11.53 28.12 3.28
C TYR A 98 10.53 28.74 4.23
N VAL A 99 9.24 28.56 3.97
CA VAL A 99 8.20 28.82 4.96
C VAL A 99 8.26 27.68 6.00
N LEU A 100 8.42 28.00 7.28
CA LEU A 100 8.60 26.98 8.34
C LEU A 100 7.43 26.00 8.43
N ALA A 101 6.21 26.45 8.20
CA ALA A 101 5.03 25.59 8.17
C ALA A 101 5.12 24.55 7.04
N ASP A 102 5.64 24.95 5.88
CA ASP A 102 5.73 24.08 4.69
C ASP A 102 6.83 23.03 4.83
N ILE A 103 7.89 23.30 5.58
CA ILE A 103 8.95 22.30 5.86
C ILE A 103 8.34 21.04 6.48
N LEU A 104 7.40 21.20 7.41
CA LEU A 104 6.70 20.06 8.05
C LEU A 104 5.78 19.34 7.07
N GLU A 105 5.18 20.05 6.13
CA GLU A 105 4.32 19.46 5.10
C GLU A 105 5.13 18.66 4.05
N LEU A 106 6.35 19.16 3.70
CA LEU A 106 7.24 18.46 2.74
C LEU A 106 7.63 17.05 3.20
N SER A 107 7.67 16.82 4.51
CA SER A 107 8.07 15.53 5.10
C SER A 107 6.88 14.61 5.45
N LYS A 108 5.65 15.09 5.28
CA LYS A 108 4.48 14.26 5.61
C LYS A 108 4.28 13.13 4.59
N GLU A 109 4.36 11.92 5.07
CA GLU A 109 3.92 10.76 4.29
C GLU A 109 2.42 10.89 3.98
N ARG A 110 2.09 10.83 2.69
CA ARG A 110 0.70 10.97 2.20
C ARG A 110 0.01 9.60 2.16
N HIS A 111 -0.06 8.92 3.29
CA HIS A 111 -0.80 7.68 3.39
C HIS A 111 -2.25 7.95 3.80
N ALA A 112 -3.18 7.39 3.05
CA ALA A 112 -4.57 7.35 3.51
C ALA A 112 -4.65 6.50 4.79
N PRO A 113 -5.33 6.95 5.85
CA PRO A 113 -5.48 6.16 7.07
C PRO A 113 -6.18 4.84 6.73
N THR A 114 -5.62 3.73 7.20
CA THR A 114 -6.20 2.40 7.02
C THR A 114 -7.05 2.01 8.22
N MET A 115 -8.16 1.31 7.97
CA MET A 115 -9.07 0.81 8.99
C MET A 115 -8.99 -0.71 9.03
N SER A 116 -8.44 -1.28 10.11
CA SER A 116 -8.41 -2.73 10.33
C SER A 116 -9.80 -3.27 10.65
N TRP A 117 -10.11 -4.46 10.15
CA TRP A 117 -11.40 -5.08 10.35
C TRP A 117 -11.29 -6.59 10.62
N GLY A 118 -12.41 -7.21 11.05
CA GLY A 118 -12.53 -8.64 11.36
C GLY A 118 -13.98 -9.12 11.15
N LYS A 119 -14.38 -10.20 11.82
CA LYS A 119 -15.63 -10.95 11.63
C LYS A 119 -16.92 -10.13 11.50
N GLY A 120 -17.02 -8.97 12.12
CA GLY A 120 -18.23 -8.13 12.07
C GLY A 120 -18.26 -7.13 10.92
N PHE A 121 -17.21 -7.08 10.12
CA PHE A 121 -17.10 -6.14 9.02
C PHE A 121 -18.14 -6.42 7.94
N GLN A 122 -18.71 -5.36 7.39
CA GLN A 122 -19.63 -5.40 6.26
C GLN A 122 -18.98 -4.62 5.12
N PRO A 123 -18.64 -5.28 3.98
CA PRO A 123 -18.16 -4.55 2.80
C PRO A 123 -19.17 -3.53 2.33
N GLU A 124 -18.71 -2.37 1.91
CA GLU A 124 -19.60 -1.36 1.31
C GLU A 124 -20.06 -1.80 -0.07
N TYR A 125 -21.34 -1.54 -0.37
CA TYR A 125 -21.93 -1.79 -1.69
C TYR A 125 -22.09 -0.46 -2.41
N VAL A 126 -21.63 -0.41 -3.66
CA VAL A 126 -21.83 0.73 -4.55
C VAL A 126 -22.53 0.27 -5.82
N ASN A 127 -23.56 1.03 -6.26
CA ASN A 127 -24.24 0.71 -7.50
C ASN A 127 -23.33 0.95 -8.72
N TRP A 128 -23.28 0.00 -9.66
CA TRP A 128 -22.47 0.03 -10.87
C TRP A 128 -22.65 1.31 -11.69
N SER A 129 -23.91 1.67 -11.99
CA SER A 129 -24.20 2.82 -12.85
C SER A 129 -23.77 4.13 -12.17
N SER A 130 -24.06 4.28 -10.88
CA SER A 130 -23.65 5.44 -10.09
C SER A 130 -22.14 5.52 -9.95
N PHE A 131 -21.47 4.39 -9.69
CA PHE A 131 -20.01 4.34 -9.60
C PHE A 131 -19.30 4.80 -10.88
N LEU A 132 -19.83 4.39 -12.05
CA LEU A 132 -19.25 4.78 -13.34
C LEU A 132 -19.60 6.20 -13.76
N ALA A 133 -20.81 6.69 -13.45
CA ALA A 133 -21.31 7.94 -13.99
C ALA A 133 -21.11 9.15 -13.06
N ASP A 134 -21.10 8.95 -11.75
CA ASP A 134 -21.04 10.03 -10.75
C ASP A 134 -19.69 10.05 -10.01
N ASP A 135 -18.98 11.18 -10.14
CA ASP A 135 -17.66 11.39 -9.54
C ASP A 135 -17.72 11.47 -8.00
N ALA A 136 -18.81 11.97 -7.43
CA ALA A 136 -18.95 12.03 -5.97
C ALA A 136 -19.13 10.62 -5.38
N THR A 137 -19.96 9.79 -6.01
CA THR A 137 -20.13 8.38 -5.63
C THR A 137 -18.81 7.62 -5.77
N ALA A 138 -18.09 7.79 -6.89
CA ALA A 138 -16.80 7.15 -7.12
C ALA A 138 -15.76 7.57 -6.07
N LEU A 139 -15.69 8.87 -5.74
CA LEU A 139 -14.77 9.39 -4.71
C LEU A 139 -15.02 8.77 -3.34
N ILE A 140 -16.27 8.72 -2.90
CA ILE A 140 -16.64 8.13 -1.61
C ILE A 140 -16.27 6.64 -1.59
N ALA A 141 -16.67 5.89 -2.62
CA ALA A 141 -16.44 4.46 -2.70
C ALA A 141 -14.95 4.11 -2.76
N LEU A 142 -14.16 4.82 -3.59
CA LEU A 142 -12.72 4.58 -3.70
C LEU A 142 -11.95 5.00 -2.44
N THR A 143 -12.40 6.06 -1.75
CA THR A 143 -11.81 6.46 -0.46
C THR A 143 -12.05 5.37 0.59
N ALA A 144 -13.28 4.86 0.71
CA ALA A 144 -13.60 3.76 1.62
C ALA A 144 -12.82 2.47 1.25
N PHE A 145 -12.67 2.19 -0.05
CA PHE A 145 -11.87 1.07 -0.53
C PHE A 145 -10.40 1.20 -0.12
N LEU A 146 -9.77 2.37 -0.27
CA LEU A 146 -8.38 2.57 0.17
C LEU A 146 -8.22 2.41 1.69
N GLN A 147 -9.24 2.77 2.48
CA GLN A 147 -9.22 2.60 3.94
C GLN A 147 -9.38 1.15 4.39
N THR A 148 -10.27 0.40 3.74
CA THR A 148 -10.66 -0.97 4.17
C THR A 148 -10.03 -2.07 3.34
N GLY A 149 -9.62 -1.77 2.11
CA GLY A 149 -9.10 -2.74 1.14
C GLY A 149 -10.17 -3.56 0.44
N VAL A 150 -11.46 -3.22 0.62
CA VAL A 150 -12.56 -4.02 0.08
C VAL A 150 -13.78 -3.16 -0.27
N MET A 151 -14.42 -3.45 -1.40
CA MET A 151 -15.77 -2.99 -1.73
C MET A 151 -16.47 -3.97 -2.67
N ILE A 152 -17.82 -3.90 -2.74
CA ILE A 152 -18.63 -4.66 -3.68
C ILE A 152 -19.35 -3.69 -4.60
N ILE A 153 -19.18 -3.87 -5.91
CA ILE A 153 -19.96 -3.14 -6.91
C ILE A 153 -21.14 -4.02 -7.30
N ASP A 154 -22.33 -3.45 -7.18
CA ASP A 154 -23.63 -4.14 -7.41
C ASP A 154 -24.29 -3.68 -8.71
N GLY A 155 -24.97 -4.59 -9.39
CA GLY A 155 -25.73 -4.29 -10.60
C GLY A 155 -24.86 -4.15 -11.86
N ALA A 156 -23.66 -4.71 -11.87
CA ALA A 156 -22.83 -4.79 -13.07
C ALA A 156 -23.48 -5.73 -14.11
N PRO A 157 -23.32 -5.44 -15.43
CA PRO A 157 -23.83 -6.32 -16.46
C PRO A 157 -23.20 -7.72 -16.37
N SER A 158 -24.01 -8.76 -16.38
CA SER A 158 -23.56 -10.17 -16.39
C SER A 158 -23.04 -10.60 -17.78
N GLN A 159 -22.31 -9.71 -18.43
CA GLN A 159 -21.71 -9.92 -19.76
C GLN A 159 -20.21 -10.06 -19.63
N SER A 160 -19.63 -10.93 -20.43
CA SER A 160 -18.18 -11.07 -20.50
C SER A 160 -17.51 -9.73 -20.84
N ASN A 161 -16.35 -9.52 -20.21
CA ASN A 161 -15.49 -8.34 -20.38
C ASN A 161 -16.09 -7.00 -19.86
N SER A 162 -17.19 -7.03 -19.08
CA SER A 162 -17.69 -5.80 -18.45
C SER A 162 -16.65 -5.14 -17.52
N LEU A 163 -15.67 -5.90 -17.02
CA LEU A 163 -14.55 -5.38 -16.24
C LEU A 163 -13.72 -4.32 -16.97
N GLU A 164 -13.71 -4.31 -18.32
CA GLU A 164 -13.03 -3.28 -19.11
C GLU A 164 -13.54 -1.86 -18.77
N LEU A 165 -14.82 -1.74 -18.45
CA LEU A 165 -15.43 -0.45 -18.14
C LEU A 165 -14.93 0.14 -16.81
N LEU A 166 -14.41 -0.70 -15.91
CA LEU A 166 -13.82 -0.25 -14.65
C LEU A 166 -12.52 0.53 -14.86
N ALA A 167 -11.84 0.38 -15.99
CA ALA A 167 -10.61 1.09 -16.28
C ALA A 167 -10.77 2.63 -16.21
N SER A 168 -11.97 3.15 -16.48
CA SER A 168 -12.28 4.59 -16.34
C SER A 168 -12.21 5.08 -14.88
N ARG A 169 -12.36 4.19 -13.91
CA ARG A 169 -12.39 4.49 -12.46
C ARG A 169 -11.16 3.95 -11.72
N LEU A 170 -10.65 2.79 -12.11
CA LEU A 170 -9.58 2.09 -11.40
C LEU A 170 -8.20 2.25 -12.08
N GLY A 171 -8.16 2.83 -13.28
CA GLY A 171 -6.96 2.84 -14.13
C GLY A 171 -6.88 1.63 -15.06
N PRO A 172 -5.81 1.51 -15.86
CA PRO A 172 -5.68 0.43 -16.83
C PRO A 172 -5.65 -0.95 -16.15
N ILE A 173 -6.28 -1.92 -16.79
CA ILE A 173 -6.16 -3.32 -16.39
C ILE A 173 -4.70 -3.75 -16.59
N ARG A 174 -4.11 -4.35 -15.55
CA ARG A 174 -2.78 -4.97 -15.61
C ARG A 174 -2.92 -6.35 -16.24
N GLU A 175 -2.32 -6.53 -17.40
CA GLU A 175 -2.21 -7.84 -18.02
C GLU A 175 -1.24 -8.73 -17.21
N VAL A 176 -1.63 -9.97 -17.03
CA VAL A 176 -0.88 -10.99 -16.30
C VAL A 176 -0.68 -12.22 -17.19
N LEU A 177 -0.07 -13.25 -16.65
CA LEU A 177 0.31 -14.44 -17.37
C LEU A 177 -0.85 -15.14 -18.09
N PHE A 178 -2.07 -15.10 -17.51
CA PHE A 178 -3.19 -15.85 -18.05
C PHE A 178 -3.92 -15.09 -19.16
N ASP A 179 -4.36 -13.87 -18.87
CA ASP A 179 -5.08 -13.01 -19.80
C ASP A 179 -5.28 -11.62 -19.20
N ARG A 180 -5.78 -10.69 -19.99
CA ARG A 180 -6.22 -9.37 -19.52
C ARG A 180 -7.46 -9.47 -18.61
N ILE A 181 -8.41 -10.33 -18.98
CA ILE A 181 -9.57 -10.72 -18.18
C ILE A 181 -9.65 -12.24 -18.19
N HIS A 182 -9.45 -12.84 -17.04
CA HIS A 182 -9.36 -14.27 -16.89
C HIS A 182 -10.74 -14.86 -16.53
N ASN A 183 -11.05 -16.05 -17.08
CA ASN A 183 -12.30 -16.78 -16.80
C ASN A 183 -12.07 -17.85 -15.72
N VAL A 184 -12.87 -17.81 -14.67
CA VAL A 184 -12.89 -18.82 -13.61
C VAL A 184 -14.23 -19.57 -13.66
N CYS A 185 -14.21 -20.72 -14.29
CA CYS A 185 -15.35 -21.63 -14.40
C CYS A 185 -14.90 -23.08 -14.14
N LEU A 186 -15.86 -23.99 -13.99
CA LEU A 186 -15.54 -25.42 -13.91
C LEU A 186 -15.01 -25.89 -15.27
N GLU A 187 -13.80 -26.44 -15.26
CA GLU A 187 -13.16 -26.98 -16.45
C GLU A 187 -12.91 -28.48 -16.34
N THR A 188 -12.93 -29.13 -17.50
CA THR A 188 -12.59 -30.56 -17.60
C THR A 188 -11.08 -30.81 -17.51
N ARG A 189 -10.26 -29.81 -17.86
CA ARG A 189 -8.81 -29.83 -17.76
C ARG A 189 -8.40 -28.81 -16.71
N VAL A 190 -8.14 -29.28 -15.50
CA VAL A 190 -7.89 -28.43 -14.34
C VAL A 190 -6.39 -28.16 -14.21
N TYR A 191 -5.97 -26.92 -14.35
CA TYR A 191 -4.59 -26.47 -14.07
C TYR A 191 -4.48 -25.68 -12.76
N ASN A 192 -5.61 -25.27 -12.15
CA ASN A 192 -5.66 -24.54 -10.88
C ASN A 192 -6.87 -25.00 -10.06
N VAL A 193 -6.75 -25.03 -8.73
CA VAL A 193 -7.82 -25.39 -7.78
C VAL A 193 -9.05 -24.48 -7.92
N ALA A 194 -8.89 -23.25 -8.37
CA ALA A 194 -10.00 -22.32 -8.63
C ALA A 194 -11.01 -22.84 -9.65
N HIS A 195 -10.58 -23.69 -10.60
CA HIS A 195 -11.42 -24.34 -11.62
C HIS A 195 -12.11 -25.63 -11.13
N THR A 196 -12.03 -25.92 -9.83
CA THR A 196 -12.68 -27.07 -9.18
C THR A 196 -13.86 -26.63 -8.29
N ALA A 197 -14.68 -27.60 -7.87
CA ALA A 197 -15.73 -27.39 -6.88
C ALA A 197 -15.22 -27.45 -5.42
N LEU A 198 -13.93 -27.69 -5.21
CA LEU A 198 -13.32 -27.76 -3.88
C LEU A 198 -13.29 -26.39 -3.19
N ALA A 199 -13.16 -26.41 -1.87
CA ALA A 199 -12.87 -25.19 -1.13
C ALA A 199 -11.51 -24.62 -1.56
N LEU A 200 -11.46 -23.30 -1.71
CA LEU A 200 -10.24 -22.57 -1.98
C LEU A 200 -9.84 -21.83 -0.70
N PRO A 201 -8.74 -22.23 -0.03
CA PRO A 201 -8.33 -21.60 1.21
C PRO A 201 -7.91 -20.14 1.00
N PRO A 202 -7.82 -19.32 2.08
CA PRO A 202 -7.38 -17.94 1.98
C PRO A 202 -6.05 -17.80 1.27
N HIS A 203 -6.00 -16.88 0.30
CA HIS A 203 -4.79 -16.60 -0.49
C HIS A 203 -4.89 -15.23 -1.16
N ASN A 204 -3.77 -14.73 -1.62
CA ASN A 204 -3.70 -13.75 -2.69
C ASN A 204 -3.08 -14.37 -3.94
N ASP A 205 -3.55 -13.89 -5.09
CA ASP A 205 -3.08 -14.37 -6.38
C ASP A 205 -1.67 -13.89 -6.68
N PHE A 206 -1.00 -14.60 -7.61
CA PHE A 206 0.35 -14.26 -8.08
C PHE A 206 1.40 -14.13 -6.99
N ALA A 207 1.28 -14.89 -5.89
CA ALA A 207 2.33 -14.95 -4.87
C ALA A 207 3.71 -15.32 -5.44
N SER A 208 3.76 -15.95 -6.61
CA SER A 208 4.97 -16.29 -7.37
C SER A 208 5.54 -15.17 -8.25
N TYR A 209 4.90 -13.98 -8.29
CA TYR A 209 5.46 -12.79 -8.93
C TYR A 209 6.34 -12.03 -7.95
N SER A 210 7.44 -11.42 -8.43
CA SER A 210 8.23 -10.49 -7.61
C SER A 210 7.40 -9.26 -7.22
N PHE A 211 6.55 -8.80 -8.15
CA PHE A 211 5.62 -7.68 -7.96
C PHE A 211 4.20 -8.13 -8.33
N PRO A 212 3.46 -8.77 -7.40
CA PRO A 212 2.06 -9.13 -7.64
C PRO A 212 1.20 -7.91 -7.95
N PRO A 213 0.10 -8.05 -8.70
CA PRO A 213 -0.90 -7.00 -8.81
C PRO A 213 -1.39 -6.55 -7.45
N SER A 214 -1.60 -5.25 -7.27
CA SER A 214 -1.95 -4.70 -5.95
C SER A 214 -3.46 -4.63 -5.70
N ALA A 215 -4.30 -4.75 -6.73
CA ALA A 215 -5.74 -4.83 -6.61
C ALA A 215 -6.33 -5.86 -7.59
N GLN A 216 -7.44 -6.49 -7.21
CA GLN A 216 -8.14 -7.50 -8.01
C GLN A 216 -9.64 -7.24 -7.99
N ALA A 217 -10.28 -7.34 -9.15
CA ALA A 217 -11.74 -7.30 -9.32
C ALA A 217 -12.24 -8.69 -9.72
N LEU A 218 -13.11 -9.28 -8.89
CA LEU A 218 -13.71 -10.59 -9.07
C LEU A 218 -15.18 -10.40 -9.44
N HIS A 219 -15.53 -10.52 -10.73
CA HIS A 219 -16.86 -10.30 -11.27
C HIS A 219 -17.63 -11.61 -11.40
N MET A 220 -18.65 -11.79 -10.61
CA MET A 220 -19.57 -12.92 -10.73
C MET A 220 -20.58 -12.67 -11.85
N LEU A 221 -20.39 -13.34 -12.98
CA LEU A 221 -21.31 -13.26 -14.12
C LEU A 221 -22.58 -14.09 -13.84
N GLU A 222 -22.40 -15.29 -13.30
CA GLU A 222 -23.50 -16.22 -13.03
C GLU A 222 -23.15 -17.09 -11.81
N ASN A 223 -24.06 -17.21 -10.86
CA ASN A 223 -23.89 -18.03 -9.66
C ASN A 223 -25.12 -18.87 -9.35
N GLY A 224 -25.35 -19.91 -10.14
CA GLY A 224 -26.40 -20.90 -9.95
C GLY A 224 -26.01 -22.08 -9.05
N ALA A 225 -24.77 -22.13 -8.57
CA ALA A 225 -24.30 -23.20 -7.70
C ALA A 225 -24.88 -23.08 -6.28
N GLU A 226 -25.11 -24.24 -5.63
CA GLU A 226 -25.45 -24.27 -4.20
C GLU A 226 -24.18 -24.17 -3.35
N LYS A 227 -24.26 -23.43 -2.22
CA LYS A 227 -23.11 -23.12 -1.33
C LYS A 227 -22.06 -22.25 -2.05
N GLY A 228 -20.79 -22.43 -1.73
CA GLY A 228 -19.70 -21.70 -2.38
C GLY A 228 -19.66 -20.22 -2.03
N SER A 229 -19.94 -19.87 -0.77
CA SER A 229 -19.80 -18.50 -0.27
C SER A 229 -18.37 -17.98 -0.50
N SER A 230 -18.27 -16.72 -0.86
CA SER A 230 -17.01 -16.00 -0.87
C SER A 230 -16.60 -15.67 0.57
N ILE A 231 -15.32 -15.70 0.82
CA ILE A 231 -14.72 -15.37 2.12
C ILE A 231 -13.63 -14.36 1.86
N ILE A 232 -13.55 -13.34 2.72
CA ILE A 232 -12.44 -12.40 2.78
C ILE A 232 -11.92 -12.28 4.20
N LEU A 233 -10.65 -11.90 4.34
CA LEU A 233 -10.05 -11.57 5.63
C LEU A 233 -9.00 -10.47 5.48
N ASP A 234 -8.88 -9.61 6.48
CA ASP A 234 -7.85 -8.57 6.56
C ASP A 234 -6.54 -9.17 7.08
N ALA A 235 -5.63 -9.51 6.17
CA ALA A 235 -4.35 -10.10 6.53
C ALA A 235 -3.44 -9.11 7.27
N TRP A 236 -3.61 -7.79 7.06
CA TRP A 236 -2.89 -6.79 7.85
C TRP A 236 -3.35 -6.79 9.30
N ALA A 237 -4.66 -6.90 9.56
CA ALA A 237 -5.19 -7.02 10.91
C ALA A 237 -4.66 -8.28 11.63
N VAL A 238 -4.55 -9.41 10.90
CA VAL A 238 -3.94 -10.64 11.41
C VAL A 238 -2.45 -10.44 11.70
N ALA A 239 -1.70 -9.83 10.78
CA ALA A 239 -0.28 -9.58 10.96
C ALA A 239 -0.01 -8.65 12.15
N GLU A 240 -0.82 -7.60 12.33
CA GLU A 240 -0.76 -6.71 13.50
C GLU A 240 -1.10 -7.43 14.81
N LYS A 241 -2.02 -8.38 14.79
CA LYS A 241 -2.31 -9.22 15.95
C LYS A 241 -1.08 -10.07 16.34
N ILE A 242 -0.41 -10.67 15.34
CA ILE A 242 0.82 -11.44 15.55
C ILE A 242 1.94 -10.51 16.05
N ARG A 243 2.11 -9.32 15.47
CA ARG A 243 3.11 -8.33 15.95
C ARG A 243 2.96 -8.03 17.43
N ARG A 244 1.71 -7.86 17.90
CA ARG A 244 1.44 -7.59 19.34
C ARG A 244 1.63 -8.80 20.26
N GLN A 245 1.25 -9.99 19.80
CA GLN A 245 1.24 -11.19 20.63
C GLN A 245 2.56 -11.96 20.60
N ARG A 246 3.22 -12.00 19.45
CA ARG A 246 4.45 -12.71 19.14
C ARG A 246 5.34 -11.87 18.21
N PRO A 247 5.96 -10.80 18.73
CA PRO A 247 6.83 -9.92 17.95
C PRO A 247 8.02 -10.68 17.32
N ASP A 248 8.48 -11.75 17.97
CA ASP A 248 9.49 -12.68 17.45
C ASP A 248 9.03 -13.37 16.16
N PHE A 249 7.79 -13.85 16.12
CA PHE A 249 7.22 -14.47 14.93
C PHE A 249 6.96 -13.46 13.83
N PHE A 250 6.50 -12.25 14.19
CA PHE A 250 6.30 -11.18 13.22
C PHE A 250 7.63 -10.82 12.52
N THR A 251 8.70 -10.63 13.27
CA THR A 251 10.03 -10.36 12.73
C THR A 251 10.50 -11.49 11.81
N THR A 252 10.33 -12.74 12.25
CA THR A 252 10.66 -13.91 11.40
C THR A 252 9.89 -13.91 10.07
N LEU A 253 8.60 -13.57 10.09
CA LEU A 253 7.77 -13.51 8.87
C LEU A 253 8.16 -12.34 7.95
N CYS A 254 8.79 -11.29 8.48
CA CYS A 254 9.33 -10.18 7.71
C CYS A 254 10.70 -10.48 7.10
N ASP A 255 11.56 -11.20 7.82
CA ASP A 255 12.97 -11.35 7.46
C ASP A 255 13.25 -12.63 6.66
N PHE A 256 12.44 -13.66 6.85
CA PHE A 256 12.65 -14.96 6.23
C PHE A 256 11.90 -15.04 4.90
N ALA A 257 12.63 -14.88 3.78
CA ALA A 257 12.06 -15.04 2.45
C ALA A 257 11.83 -16.51 2.10
N VAL A 258 10.68 -16.82 1.48
CA VAL A 258 10.28 -18.18 1.07
C VAL A 258 9.99 -18.25 -0.42
N PRO A 259 10.21 -19.42 -1.06
CA PRO A 259 9.95 -19.57 -2.48
C PRO A 259 8.46 -19.81 -2.74
N PHE A 260 7.95 -19.13 -3.77
CA PHE A 260 6.64 -19.36 -4.37
C PHE A 260 6.79 -19.69 -5.84
N ARG A 261 6.02 -20.64 -6.32
CA ARG A 261 6.06 -21.10 -7.71
C ARG A 261 4.66 -21.36 -8.22
N GLN A 262 4.39 -20.92 -9.43
CA GLN A 262 3.20 -21.25 -10.19
C GLN A 262 3.62 -21.62 -11.61
N PHE A 263 3.01 -22.66 -12.15
CA PHE A 263 3.31 -23.11 -13.51
C PHE A 263 2.07 -23.74 -14.16
N ASP A 264 2.01 -23.68 -15.46
CA ASP A 264 1.11 -24.42 -16.32
C ASP A 264 1.90 -25.06 -17.47
N GLU A 265 1.22 -25.46 -18.56
CA GLU A 265 1.86 -26.11 -19.71
C GLU A 265 2.88 -25.20 -20.42
N ASP A 266 2.60 -23.88 -20.48
CA ASP A 266 3.38 -22.93 -21.27
C ASP A 266 4.17 -21.93 -20.40
N ASN A 267 3.86 -21.81 -19.11
CA ASN A 267 4.32 -20.72 -18.27
C ASN A 267 4.84 -21.20 -16.92
N GLU A 268 5.85 -20.51 -16.42
CA GLU A 268 6.33 -20.67 -15.05
C GLU A 268 6.74 -19.33 -14.45
N THR A 269 6.27 -19.06 -13.22
CA THR A 269 6.70 -17.90 -12.42
C THR A 269 7.25 -18.36 -11.09
N TYR A 270 8.29 -17.66 -10.63
CA TYR A 270 9.00 -17.98 -9.39
C TYR A 270 9.48 -16.71 -8.70
N ALA A 271 9.19 -16.60 -7.41
CA ALA A 271 9.69 -15.52 -6.57
C ALA A 271 10.14 -16.05 -5.20
N VAL A 272 11.14 -15.42 -4.60
CA VAL A 272 11.59 -15.68 -3.23
C VAL A 272 11.41 -14.40 -2.44
N GLU A 273 10.43 -14.39 -1.54
CA GLU A 273 9.95 -13.17 -0.90
C GLU A 273 9.50 -13.45 0.55
N PRO A 274 9.59 -12.49 1.46
CA PRO A 274 9.02 -12.63 2.80
C PRO A 274 7.50 -12.65 2.75
N ILE A 275 6.89 -13.23 3.79
CA ILE A 275 5.43 -13.28 3.96
C ILE A 275 4.86 -11.89 4.26
N ILE A 276 5.54 -11.10 5.11
CA ILE A 276 5.13 -9.74 5.49
C ILE A 276 6.18 -8.76 4.99
N LYS A 277 5.75 -7.67 4.37
CA LYS A 277 6.62 -6.54 4.05
C LYS A 277 6.15 -5.30 4.80
N CYS A 278 7.13 -4.57 5.36
CA CYS A 278 6.91 -3.28 5.99
C CYS A 278 7.68 -2.18 5.26
N ASP A 279 7.20 -0.94 5.40
CA ASP A 279 7.95 0.26 5.03
C ASP A 279 9.03 0.60 6.07
N SER A 280 9.78 1.68 5.84
CA SER A 280 10.83 2.17 6.75
C SER A 280 10.28 2.65 8.10
N GLY A 281 9.02 3.01 8.18
CA GLY A 281 8.30 3.38 9.40
C GLY A 281 7.76 2.17 10.17
N GLY A 282 7.92 0.96 9.62
CA GLY A 282 7.41 -0.28 10.19
C GLY A 282 5.93 -0.54 9.90
N ASN A 283 5.27 0.25 9.04
CA ASN A 283 3.89 -0.01 8.65
C ASN A 283 3.83 -1.20 7.68
N ILE A 284 2.85 -2.07 7.84
CA ILE A 284 2.66 -3.20 6.93
C ILE A 284 2.18 -2.66 5.58
N ILE A 285 2.89 -3.03 4.51
CA ILE A 285 2.57 -2.65 3.13
C ILE A 285 2.11 -3.83 2.28
N SER A 286 2.46 -5.06 2.67
CA SER A 286 2.02 -6.26 1.95
C SER A 286 2.07 -7.49 2.85
N VAL A 287 1.05 -8.35 2.70
CA VAL A 287 1.07 -9.73 3.17
C VAL A 287 0.94 -10.65 1.95
N ARG A 288 1.92 -11.52 1.76
CA ARG A 288 1.96 -12.52 0.69
C ARG A 288 1.61 -13.88 1.29
N PHE A 289 0.46 -14.42 0.93
CA PHE A 289 0.01 -15.68 1.48
C PHE A 289 -0.68 -16.54 0.41
N SER A 290 -0.05 -17.63 0.05
CA SER A 290 -0.64 -18.69 -0.78
C SER A 290 0.01 -20.00 -0.40
N ASN A 291 -0.68 -20.77 0.44
CA ASN A 291 -0.19 -22.09 0.84
C ASN A 291 -0.04 -23.04 -0.36
N GLN A 292 -0.84 -22.84 -1.41
CA GLN A 292 -0.82 -23.65 -2.62
C GLN A 292 0.44 -23.44 -3.47
N LEU A 293 0.99 -22.22 -3.47
CA LEU A 293 2.13 -21.84 -4.30
C LEU A 293 3.46 -21.87 -3.55
N MET A 294 3.44 -21.86 -2.21
CA MET A 294 4.65 -21.94 -1.41
C MET A 294 5.37 -23.25 -1.65
N GLN A 295 6.66 -23.19 -1.94
CA GLN A 295 7.50 -24.36 -2.22
C GLN A 295 8.25 -24.81 -0.97
N ALA A 296 8.80 -26.03 -1.04
CA ALA A 296 9.66 -26.56 0.01
C ALA A 296 10.90 -25.67 0.21
N ILE A 297 11.22 -25.40 1.46
CA ILE A 297 12.40 -24.64 1.89
C ILE A 297 13.52 -25.65 2.18
N ASP A 298 14.75 -25.28 1.88
CA ASP A 298 15.93 -26.09 2.26
C ASP A 298 15.91 -26.32 3.79
N PRO A 299 15.78 -27.58 4.25
CA PRO A 299 15.69 -27.88 5.67
C PRO A 299 16.98 -27.55 6.46
N MET A 300 18.10 -27.36 5.78
CA MET A 300 19.37 -26.96 6.38
C MET A 300 19.56 -25.45 6.48
N ARG A 301 18.64 -24.67 5.92
CA ARG A 301 18.69 -23.20 6.00
C ARG A 301 18.53 -22.73 7.43
N THR A 302 19.43 -21.86 7.88
CA THR A 302 19.38 -21.26 9.22
C THR A 302 18.04 -20.55 9.43
N GLY A 303 17.38 -20.78 10.58
CA GLY A 303 16.09 -20.16 10.95
C GLY A 303 14.86 -20.87 10.35
N VAL A 304 15.03 -21.97 9.61
CA VAL A 304 13.88 -22.68 8.99
C VAL A 304 12.87 -23.20 10.03
N ASN A 305 13.36 -23.69 11.17
CA ASN A 305 12.47 -24.14 12.26
C ASN A 305 11.67 -22.99 12.86
N ASP A 306 12.29 -21.86 13.10
CA ASP A 306 11.64 -20.67 13.66
C ASP A 306 10.61 -20.11 12.66
N PHE A 307 10.96 -20.13 11.37
CA PHE A 307 10.03 -19.78 10.30
C PHE A 307 8.79 -20.67 10.32
N TYR A 308 8.95 -21.99 10.38
CA TYR A 308 7.77 -22.89 10.38
C TYR A 308 6.90 -22.72 11.64
N GLN A 309 7.47 -22.38 12.80
CA GLN A 309 6.67 -22.05 13.96
C GLN A 309 5.87 -20.75 13.77
N ALA A 310 6.50 -19.72 13.23
CA ALA A 310 5.86 -18.44 12.92
C ALA A 310 4.79 -18.61 11.82
N TYR A 311 5.10 -19.37 10.77
CA TYR A 311 4.19 -19.65 9.67
C TYR A 311 2.98 -20.49 10.12
N HIS A 312 3.20 -21.48 11.00
CA HIS A 312 2.11 -22.25 11.61
C HIS A 312 1.16 -21.33 12.39
N CYS A 313 1.69 -20.44 13.22
CA CYS A 313 0.89 -19.45 13.94
C CYS A 313 0.07 -18.58 12.97
N LEU A 314 0.70 -18.08 11.90
CA LEU A 314 0.03 -17.32 10.85
C LEU A 314 -1.10 -18.15 10.20
N CYS A 315 -0.83 -19.38 9.79
CA CYS A 315 -1.83 -20.27 9.18
C CYS A 315 -3.03 -20.49 10.10
N CYS A 316 -2.82 -20.71 11.41
CA CYS A 316 -3.91 -20.82 12.37
C CYS A 316 -4.82 -19.58 12.36
N HIS A 317 -4.23 -18.37 12.33
CA HIS A 317 -5.02 -17.16 12.25
C HIS A 317 -5.69 -16.95 10.90
N MET A 318 -5.03 -17.29 9.77
CA MET A 318 -5.61 -17.14 8.43
C MET A 318 -6.78 -18.12 8.19
N THR A 319 -6.79 -19.26 8.86
CA THR A 319 -7.86 -20.25 8.74
C THR A 319 -8.94 -20.15 9.83
N ASP A 320 -8.73 -19.33 10.85
CA ASP A 320 -9.70 -19.10 11.91
C ASP A 320 -10.92 -18.34 11.38
N SER A 321 -12.08 -18.95 11.50
CA SER A 321 -13.36 -18.36 11.07
C SER A 321 -13.73 -17.05 11.78
N ASP A 322 -13.13 -16.75 12.91
CA ASP A 322 -13.33 -15.47 13.62
C ASP A 322 -12.61 -14.29 12.97
N ASN A 323 -11.71 -14.55 12.03
CA ASN A 323 -11.11 -13.53 11.17
C ASN A 323 -11.78 -13.43 9.79
N HIS A 324 -12.79 -14.27 9.51
CA HIS A 324 -13.43 -14.35 8.20
C HIS A 324 -14.72 -13.55 8.12
N VAL A 325 -14.93 -12.88 6.99
CA VAL A 325 -16.20 -12.31 6.56
C VAL A 325 -16.72 -13.14 5.40
N LYS A 326 -17.93 -13.73 5.56
CA LYS A 326 -18.57 -14.57 4.57
C LYS A 326 -19.76 -13.87 3.96
N PHE A 327 -19.90 -13.98 2.66
CA PHE A 327 -21.05 -13.50 1.91
C PHE A 327 -21.20 -14.28 0.61
N ARG A 328 -22.38 -14.20 0.01
CA ARG A 328 -22.61 -14.73 -1.32
C ARG A 328 -22.38 -13.64 -2.36
N LEU A 329 -21.53 -13.92 -3.34
CA LEU A 329 -21.35 -13.05 -4.49
C LEU A 329 -22.38 -13.48 -5.55
N GLU A 330 -23.39 -12.64 -5.77
CA GLU A 330 -24.47 -12.93 -6.73
C GLU A 330 -24.07 -12.52 -8.15
N GLY A 331 -24.83 -12.98 -9.15
CA GLY A 331 -24.64 -12.53 -10.54
C GLY A 331 -24.77 -10.99 -10.66
N GLY A 332 -23.81 -10.35 -11.31
CA GLY A 332 -23.73 -8.90 -11.40
C GLY A 332 -23.00 -8.23 -10.25
N HIS A 333 -22.48 -8.97 -9.27
CA HIS A 333 -21.60 -8.41 -8.24
C HIS A 333 -20.14 -8.46 -8.67
N ILE A 334 -19.40 -7.40 -8.37
CA ILE A 334 -17.93 -7.36 -8.48
C ILE A 334 -17.36 -7.12 -7.10
N LEU A 335 -16.57 -8.07 -6.60
CA LEU A 335 -15.76 -7.90 -5.41
C LEU A 335 -14.43 -7.27 -5.80
N LEU A 336 -14.13 -6.08 -5.34
CA LEU A 336 -12.82 -5.44 -5.47
C LEU A 336 -12.05 -5.60 -4.16
N VAL A 337 -10.81 -6.10 -4.24
CA VAL A 337 -9.92 -6.30 -3.09
C VAL A 337 -8.55 -5.67 -3.33
N ALA A 338 -7.99 -5.06 -2.28
CA ALA A 338 -6.58 -4.67 -2.22
C ALA A 338 -5.75 -5.94 -1.96
N ALA A 339 -5.19 -6.51 -3.02
CA ALA A 339 -4.62 -7.86 -3.02
C ALA A 339 -3.37 -8.00 -2.13
N HIS A 340 -2.69 -6.90 -1.78
CA HIS A 340 -1.57 -6.90 -0.84
C HIS A 340 -2.01 -6.90 0.64
N ARG A 341 -3.32 -6.76 0.89
CA ARG A 341 -3.90 -6.67 2.23
C ARG A 341 -4.97 -7.73 2.49
N VAL A 342 -5.88 -7.91 1.53
CA VAL A 342 -7.07 -8.75 1.71
C VAL A 342 -6.83 -10.09 1.04
N LEU A 343 -6.92 -11.16 1.82
CA LEU A 343 -6.98 -12.50 1.26
C LEU A 343 -8.41 -12.84 0.92
N HIS A 344 -8.57 -13.54 -0.18
CA HIS A 344 -9.87 -14.09 -0.59
C HIS A 344 -9.86 -15.60 -0.57
N ALA A 345 -11.05 -16.18 -0.37
CA ALA A 345 -11.27 -17.62 -0.27
C ALA A 345 -12.68 -17.98 -0.74
N ARG A 346 -12.93 -19.26 -0.90
CA ARG A 346 -14.24 -19.76 -1.30
C ARG A 346 -14.55 -21.08 -0.61
N GLU A 347 -15.75 -21.22 -0.09
CA GLU A 347 -16.25 -22.52 0.38
C GLU A 347 -16.41 -23.50 -0.79
N ALA A 348 -16.35 -24.78 -0.52
CA ALA A 348 -16.73 -25.79 -1.50
C ALA A 348 -18.20 -25.58 -1.94
N PHE A 349 -18.48 -25.84 -3.19
CA PHE A 349 -19.83 -25.72 -3.73
C PHE A 349 -20.30 -27.02 -4.41
N VAL A 350 -21.62 -27.15 -4.52
CA VAL A 350 -22.22 -28.23 -5.29
C VAL A 350 -22.46 -27.71 -6.71
N PRO A 351 -21.92 -28.38 -7.74
CA PRO A 351 -22.10 -27.94 -9.12
C PRO A 351 -23.53 -28.28 -9.62
N SER A 352 -24.53 -27.64 -9.02
CA SER A 352 -25.95 -27.80 -9.33
C SER A 352 -26.47 -26.86 -10.40
N GLY A 353 -25.68 -25.83 -10.74
CA GLY A 353 -25.97 -24.83 -11.75
C GLY A 353 -24.69 -24.21 -12.31
N LYS A 354 -24.86 -23.35 -13.33
CA LYS A 354 -23.71 -22.67 -13.93
C LYS A 354 -23.12 -21.66 -12.93
N ARG A 355 -21.79 -21.70 -12.82
CA ARG A 355 -21.01 -20.71 -12.06
C ARG A 355 -19.90 -20.20 -12.97
N HIS A 356 -19.92 -18.90 -13.22
CA HIS A 356 -18.94 -18.24 -14.07
C HIS A 356 -18.53 -16.92 -13.42
N LEU A 357 -17.26 -16.80 -13.14
CA LEU A 357 -16.62 -15.61 -12.62
C LEU A 357 -15.54 -15.17 -13.60
N GLN A 358 -15.39 -13.86 -13.78
CA GLN A 358 -14.23 -13.26 -14.43
C GLN A 358 -13.42 -12.47 -13.42
N ASP A 359 -12.11 -12.42 -13.57
CA ASP A 359 -11.27 -11.53 -12.79
C ASP A 359 -10.37 -10.68 -13.68
N ALA A 360 -9.97 -9.53 -13.14
CA ALA A 360 -9.03 -8.61 -13.72
C ALA A 360 -8.21 -7.94 -12.62
N TYR A 361 -6.99 -7.54 -12.95
CA TYR A 361 -6.04 -6.98 -11.99
C TYR A 361 -5.80 -5.50 -12.28
N PHE A 362 -5.58 -4.74 -11.20
CA PHE A 362 -5.36 -3.30 -11.22
C PHE A 362 -4.24 -2.94 -10.26
N GLU A 363 -3.83 -1.66 -10.28
CA GLU A 363 -2.84 -1.14 -9.35
C GLU A 363 -3.45 -0.12 -8.40
N LEU A 364 -3.16 -0.27 -7.10
CA LEU A 364 -3.61 0.66 -6.05
C LEU A 364 -3.14 2.09 -6.31
N ASP A 365 -1.96 2.26 -6.91
CA ASP A 365 -1.43 3.59 -7.27
C ASP A 365 -2.37 4.35 -8.21
N ASN A 366 -2.95 3.65 -9.19
CA ASN A 366 -3.91 4.25 -10.12
C ASN A 366 -5.23 4.61 -9.41
N ILE A 367 -5.67 3.77 -8.48
CA ILE A 367 -6.87 4.01 -7.68
C ILE A 367 -6.65 5.21 -6.73
N ALA A 368 -5.50 5.27 -6.06
CA ALA A 368 -5.13 6.39 -5.20
C ALA A 368 -5.02 7.71 -6.01
N ASN A 369 -4.39 7.67 -7.19
CA ASN A 369 -4.35 8.80 -8.10
C ASN A 369 -5.76 9.28 -8.48
N LYS A 370 -6.70 8.34 -8.73
CA LYS A 370 -8.08 8.70 -9.05
C LYS A 370 -8.75 9.45 -7.90
N VAL A 371 -8.56 9.01 -6.66
CA VAL A 371 -9.07 9.71 -5.46
C VAL A 371 -8.49 11.11 -5.35
N ILE A 372 -7.18 11.28 -5.56
CA ILE A 372 -6.52 12.59 -5.53
C ILE A 372 -7.10 13.52 -6.60
N THR A 373 -7.24 13.04 -7.83
CA THR A 373 -7.76 13.86 -8.94
C THR A 373 -9.21 14.25 -8.74
N LEU A 374 -10.06 13.34 -8.27
CA LEU A 374 -11.46 13.63 -7.96
C LEU A 374 -11.59 14.65 -6.83
N ASN A 375 -10.72 14.60 -5.80
CA ASN A 375 -10.69 15.61 -4.73
C ASN A 375 -10.28 16.99 -5.26
N LYS A 376 -9.28 17.09 -6.14
CA LYS A 376 -8.87 18.36 -6.76
C LYS A 376 -10.01 19.00 -7.56
N TYR A 377 -10.73 18.22 -8.36
CA TYR A 377 -11.89 18.72 -9.11
C TYR A 377 -13.02 19.19 -8.19
N LYS A 378 -13.26 18.48 -7.09
CA LYS A 378 -14.25 18.88 -6.10
C LYS A 378 -13.89 20.23 -5.46
N ALA A 379 -12.66 20.42 -5.01
CA ALA A 379 -12.20 21.68 -4.44
C ALA A 379 -12.36 22.85 -5.44
N ALA A 380 -11.94 22.67 -6.69
CA ALA A 380 -12.06 23.71 -7.73
C ALA A 380 -13.51 24.13 -8.05
N LEU A 381 -14.51 23.25 -7.79
CA LEU A 381 -15.93 23.58 -7.98
C LEU A 381 -16.55 24.39 -6.83
N TYR A 382 -15.90 24.41 -5.66
CA TYR A 382 -16.38 25.16 -4.47
C TYR A 382 -15.62 26.48 -4.25
N ASP A 383 -14.48 26.66 -4.87
CA ASP A 383 -13.64 27.87 -4.77
C ASP A 383 -13.88 28.85 -5.93
N GLY A 384 -14.78 28.57 -6.87
CA GLY A 384 -15.24 29.42 -7.99
C GLY A 384 -16.66 29.90 -7.78
#